data_f65b578542194aa92cb55e98e8f139f7
#
_entry.id   f65b578542194aa92cb55e98e8f139f7
#
_cell.length_a   1.000
_cell.length_b   1.000
_cell.length_c   1.000
_cell.angle_alpha   90.00
_cell.angle_beta   90.00
_cell.angle_gamma   90.00
#
_symmetry.space_group_name_H-M   'P 1'
#
loop_
_entity.id
_entity.type
_entity.pdbx_description
1 polymer ?
#
loop_
_entity_poly.entity_id
_entity_poly.type
_entity_poly.pdbx_seq_one_letter_code
_entity_poly.pdbx_strand_id
1 'polypeptide(L)'
;MKEPLFTIENLSQVFDNRLVLNIPRLSFEEKKIHAITGPNGSGKTTLCNILGLLLKPTTGKIWYQGEMVYENGGLPERLRKKITMVHQSPFLFHTTVGKNLAYGLKVRNYHRFQRNQKVEAFLKLMGIEHLRHQQGTRLSGGETQRVAVARALAIDPEVLILDEFTANVDRNYVKIIEGVIQDVFRQKNITIFLVTHDENQACRIAHTVTHLIDGEMVEHRFLPAAKII
;
A
#
# COMPACT_ATOMS: atom_id res chain seq x y z
N MET A 1 7.59 -0.35 25.70
CA MET A 1 7.76 -0.04 24.26
C MET A 1 6.51 -0.55 23.57
N LYS A 2 5.95 0.20 22.60
CA LYS A 2 4.81 -0.31 21.80
C LYS A 2 5.29 -1.46 20.93
N GLU A 3 4.45 -2.48 20.79
CA GLU A 3 4.72 -3.57 19.85
C GLU A 3 4.76 -3.04 18.41
N PRO A 4 5.70 -3.53 17.57
CA PRO A 4 5.71 -3.19 16.15
C PRO A 4 4.42 -3.65 15.45
N LEU A 5 4.03 -2.94 14.40
CA LEU A 5 2.92 -3.37 13.54
C LEU A 5 3.23 -4.70 12.85
N PHE A 6 4.41 -4.77 12.23
CA PHE A 6 4.96 -5.99 11.67
C PHE A 6 6.30 -6.32 12.30
N THR A 7 6.50 -7.60 12.58
CA THR A 7 7.82 -8.18 12.89
C THR A 7 8.06 -9.35 11.96
N ILE A 8 9.25 -9.39 11.37
CA ILE A 8 9.71 -10.42 10.43
C ILE A 8 10.97 -11.06 11.02
N GLU A 9 11.05 -12.39 11.02
CA GLU A 9 12.22 -13.13 11.44
C GLU A 9 12.54 -14.27 10.48
N ASN A 10 13.81 -14.34 10.05
CA ASN A 10 14.37 -15.38 9.19
C ASN A 10 13.53 -15.63 7.92
N LEU A 11 13.00 -14.57 7.32
CA LEU A 11 12.15 -14.66 6.17
C LEU A 11 12.96 -14.95 4.91
N SER A 12 12.57 -16.00 4.19
CA SER A 12 13.04 -16.21 2.82
C SER A 12 11.87 -16.44 1.86
N GLN A 13 12.06 -16.00 0.62
CA GLN A 13 11.14 -16.28 -0.48
C GLN A 13 11.91 -16.84 -1.66
N VAL A 14 11.50 -18.01 -2.13
CA VAL A 14 12.07 -18.70 -3.28
C VAL A 14 11.00 -18.88 -4.35
N PHE A 15 11.31 -18.56 -5.60
CA PHE A 15 10.52 -18.87 -6.78
C PHE A 15 11.40 -19.64 -7.77
N ASP A 16 10.94 -20.76 -8.27
CA ASP A 16 11.66 -21.59 -9.27
C ASP A 16 13.12 -21.82 -8.91
N ASN A 17 13.38 -22.24 -7.65
CA ASN A 17 14.71 -22.44 -7.05
C ASN A 17 15.60 -21.18 -6.99
N ARG A 18 15.07 -20.00 -7.27
CA ARG A 18 15.77 -18.72 -7.12
C ARG A 18 15.36 -18.05 -5.81
N LEU A 19 16.33 -17.76 -4.97
CA LEU A 19 16.13 -16.95 -3.76
C LEU A 19 15.86 -15.49 -4.18
N VAL A 20 14.71 -14.94 -3.79
CA VAL A 20 14.27 -13.59 -4.15
C VAL A 20 14.28 -12.66 -2.93
N LEU A 21 14.06 -13.20 -1.74
CA LEU A 21 14.18 -12.45 -0.48
C LEU A 21 14.90 -13.28 0.57
N ASN A 22 15.77 -12.62 1.31
CA ASN A 22 16.43 -13.14 2.51
C ASN A 22 16.55 -12.02 3.55
N ILE A 23 15.63 -11.99 4.50
CA ILE A 23 15.53 -10.94 5.52
C ILE A 23 15.62 -11.59 6.90
N PRO A 24 16.78 -11.52 7.57
CA PRO A 24 16.98 -12.13 8.89
C PRO A 24 16.06 -11.54 9.95
N ARG A 25 15.94 -10.20 10.00
CA ARG A 25 15.06 -9.50 10.92
C ARG A 25 14.68 -8.12 10.38
N LEU A 26 13.39 -7.78 10.49
CA LEU A 26 12.88 -6.45 10.12
C LEU A 26 11.61 -6.17 10.93
N SER A 27 11.45 -4.93 11.37
CA SER A 27 10.23 -4.51 12.07
C SER A 27 9.76 -3.15 11.59
N PHE A 28 8.43 -2.97 11.57
CA PHE A 28 7.79 -1.73 11.18
C PHE A 28 6.85 -1.26 12.29
N GLU A 29 6.92 0.00 12.63
CA GLU A 29 6.04 0.61 13.63
C GLU A 29 4.67 0.96 13.02
N GLU A 30 3.63 0.98 13.85
CA GLU A 30 2.31 1.46 13.43
C GLU A 30 2.29 2.99 13.23
N LYS A 31 1.33 3.47 12.43
CA LYS A 31 1.08 4.91 12.25
C LYS A 31 2.30 5.68 11.75
N LYS A 32 3.02 5.08 10.83
CA LYS A 32 4.13 5.67 10.10
C LYS A 32 3.99 5.42 8.60
N ILE A 33 4.67 6.25 7.83
CA ILE A 33 4.88 6.01 6.39
C ILE A 33 6.27 5.39 6.26
N HIS A 34 6.32 4.16 5.77
CA HIS A 34 7.54 3.39 5.54
C HIS A 34 7.83 3.33 4.06
N ALA A 35 8.96 3.85 3.61
CA ALA A 35 9.41 3.66 2.24
C ALA A 35 10.23 2.37 2.12
N ILE A 36 9.99 1.63 1.03
CA ILE A 36 10.78 0.47 0.62
C ILE A 36 11.41 0.85 -0.72
N THR A 37 12.73 0.94 -0.76
CA THR A 37 13.50 1.40 -1.91
C THR A 37 14.48 0.34 -2.38
N GLY A 38 15.06 0.52 -3.56
CA GLY A 38 16.06 -0.39 -4.15
C GLY A 38 15.89 -0.52 -5.66
N PRO A 39 16.85 -1.12 -6.35
CA PRO A 39 16.82 -1.32 -7.80
C PRO A 39 15.67 -2.25 -8.24
N ASN A 40 15.38 -2.27 -9.53
CA ASN A 40 14.42 -3.22 -10.09
C ASN A 40 14.91 -4.66 -9.85
N GLY A 41 13.98 -5.54 -9.47
CA GLY A 41 14.30 -6.93 -9.14
C GLY A 41 14.85 -7.17 -7.74
N SER A 42 15.01 -6.14 -6.90
CA SER A 42 15.54 -6.30 -5.53
C SER A 42 14.57 -6.93 -4.52
N GLY A 43 13.37 -7.36 -4.93
CA GLY A 43 12.40 -8.03 -4.05
C GLY A 43 11.36 -7.11 -3.40
N LYS A 44 11.31 -5.80 -3.72
CA LYS A 44 10.36 -4.83 -3.11
C LYS A 44 8.90 -5.27 -3.21
N THR A 45 8.44 -5.56 -4.42
CA THR A 45 7.06 -6.03 -4.66
C THR A 45 6.79 -7.36 -3.94
N THR A 46 7.78 -8.25 -3.88
CA THR A 46 7.66 -9.52 -3.16
C THR A 46 7.48 -9.28 -1.67
N LEU A 47 8.28 -8.41 -1.05
CA LEU A 47 8.12 -8.03 0.36
C LEU A 47 6.74 -7.37 0.58
N CYS A 48 6.30 -6.50 -0.30
CA CYS A 48 4.98 -5.87 -0.22
C CYS A 48 3.83 -6.88 -0.32
N ASN A 49 3.93 -7.88 -1.19
CA ASN A 49 2.94 -8.95 -1.27
C ASN A 49 2.89 -9.79 0.01
N ILE A 50 4.03 -10.01 0.66
CA ILE A 50 4.11 -10.70 1.94
C ILE A 50 3.49 -9.85 3.06
N LEU A 51 3.84 -8.55 3.17
CA LEU A 51 3.24 -7.61 4.12
C LEU A 51 1.74 -7.40 3.84
N GLY A 52 1.34 -7.43 2.58
CA GLY A 52 -0.05 -7.36 2.12
C GLY A 52 -0.85 -8.64 2.40
N LEU A 53 -0.20 -9.67 2.94
CA LEU A 53 -0.79 -10.99 3.19
C LEU A 53 -1.36 -11.63 1.91
N LEU A 54 -0.79 -11.31 0.76
CA LEU A 54 -1.13 -11.88 -0.54
C LEU A 54 -0.21 -13.04 -0.93
N LEU A 55 0.96 -13.12 -0.28
CA LEU A 55 1.97 -14.15 -0.49
C LEU A 55 2.46 -14.67 0.86
N LYS A 56 2.37 -15.99 1.06
CA LYS A 56 3.00 -16.65 2.21
C LYS A 56 4.49 -16.84 1.90
N PRO A 57 5.41 -16.45 2.81
CA PRO A 57 6.84 -16.69 2.61
C PRO A 57 7.17 -18.18 2.55
N THR A 58 8.27 -18.52 1.86
CA THR A 58 8.76 -19.90 1.78
C THR A 58 9.22 -20.39 3.16
N THR A 59 9.95 -19.53 3.88
CA THR A 59 10.36 -19.79 5.28
C THR A 59 10.26 -18.51 6.11
N GLY A 60 10.43 -18.65 7.43
CA GLY A 60 10.43 -17.55 8.37
C GLY A 60 9.08 -17.30 9.02
N LYS A 61 9.05 -16.30 9.88
CA LYS A 61 7.88 -15.95 10.69
C LYS A 61 7.53 -14.48 10.51
N ILE A 62 6.23 -14.20 10.50
CA ILE A 62 5.67 -12.85 10.44
C ILE A 62 4.65 -12.69 11.53
N TRP A 63 4.76 -11.61 12.27
CA TRP A 63 3.77 -11.17 13.25
C TRP A 63 3.12 -9.87 12.81
N TYR A 64 1.85 -9.76 13.04
CA TYR A 64 1.07 -8.52 12.89
C TYR A 64 0.50 -8.15 14.25
N GLN A 65 0.94 -7.03 14.82
CA GLN A 65 0.57 -6.58 16.18
C GLN A 65 0.75 -7.68 17.23
N GLY A 66 1.89 -8.38 17.21
CA GLY A 66 2.22 -9.47 18.13
C GLY A 66 1.57 -10.83 17.81
N GLU A 67 0.61 -10.89 16.89
CA GLU A 67 -0.04 -12.13 16.46
C GLU A 67 0.69 -12.76 15.28
N MET A 68 1.04 -14.04 15.39
CA MET A 68 1.67 -14.78 14.29
C MET A 68 0.69 -15.00 13.14
N VAL A 69 1.08 -14.55 11.94
CA VAL A 69 0.17 -14.50 10.79
C VAL A 69 -0.19 -15.88 10.23
N TYR A 70 0.73 -16.83 10.24
CA TYR A 70 0.58 -18.14 9.58
C TYR A 70 0.69 -19.33 10.54
N GLU A 71 0.33 -19.15 11.81
CA GLU A 71 0.55 -20.16 12.86
C GLU A 71 -0.09 -21.53 12.54
N ASN A 72 -1.29 -21.55 11.99
CA ASN A 72 -2.04 -22.78 11.68
C ASN A 72 -2.18 -23.04 10.17
N GLY A 73 -1.23 -22.58 9.36
CA GLY A 73 -1.21 -22.79 7.90
C GLY A 73 -2.20 -21.97 7.10
N GLY A 74 -3.14 -21.28 7.74
CA GLY A 74 -4.14 -20.42 7.13
C GLY A 74 -3.93 -18.95 7.44
N LEU A 75 -4.34 -18.09 6.52
CA LEU A 75 -4.34 -16.65 6.72
C LEU A 75 -5.64 -16.22 7.41
N PRO A 76 -5.60 -15.54 8.56
CA PRO A 76 -6.80 -15.01 9.19
C PRO A 76 -7.50 -13.98 8.31
N GLU A 77 -8.73 -14.27 7.87
CA GLU A 77 -9.53 -13.38 7.01
C GLU A 77 -9.69 -11.98 7.63
N ARG A 78 -9.77 -11.92 8.96
CA ARG A 78 -9.84 -10.66 9.71
C ARG A 78 -8.65 -9.73 9.44
N LEU A 79 -7.43 -10.27 9.27
CA LEU A 79 -6.24 -9.47 8.99
C LEU A 79 -6.24 -8.97 7.54
N ARG A 80 -6.71 -9.78 6.59
CA ARG A 80 -6.82 -9.33 5.19
C ARG A 80 -7.74 -8.13 5.02
N LYS A 81 -8.78 -8.02 5.86
CA LYS A 81 -9.70 -6.86 5.81
C LYS A 81 -9.06 -5.57 6.29
N LYS A 82 -7.96 -5.65 7.04
CA LYS A 82 -7.24 -4.49 7.59
C LYS A 82 -6.23 -3.89 6.61
N ILE A 83 -5.72 -4.71 5.67
CA ILE A 83 -4.63 -4.37 4.77
C ILE A 83 -5.16 -4.21 3.36
N THR A 84 -4.75 -3.16 2.68
CA THR A 84 -5.11 -2.92 1.28
C THR A 84 -3.87 -2.56 0.49
N MET A 85 -3.74 -3.13 -0.70
CA MET A 85 -2.62 -2.88 -1.60
C MET A 85 -3.09 -2.30 -2.94
N VAL A 86 -2.35 -1.33 -3.43
CA VAL A 86 -2.44 -0.80 -4.79
C VAL A 86 -1.17 -1.22 -5.52
N HIS A 87 -1.31 -2.02 -6.54
CA HIS A 87 -0.20 -2.49 -7.39
C HIS A 87 0.24 -1.42 -8.37
N GLN A 88 1.44 -1.55 -8.91
CA GLN A 88 2.01 -0.70 -9.95
C GLN A 88 1.10 -0.59 -11.18
N SER A 89 0.50 -1.69 -11.61
CA SER A 89 -0.51 -1.75 -12.69
C SER A 89 -1.86 -2.16 -12.11
N PRO A 90 -2.65 -1.21 -11.58
CA PRO A 90 -3.87 -1.57 -10.89
C PRO A 90 -4.98 -1.98 -11.86
N PHE A 91 -5.69 -3.03 -11.49
CA PHE A 91 -6.87 -3.47 -12.22
C PHE A 91 -8.13 -2.74 -11.74
N LEU A 92 -8.95 -2.30 -12.70
CA LEU A 92 -10.29 -1.79 -12.43
C LEU A 92 -11.35 -2.76 -13.00
N PHE A 93 -12.45 -2.89 -12.27
CA PHE A 93 -13.58 -3.68 -12.75
C PHE A 93 -14.21 -3.07 -14.01
N HIS A 94 -14.74 -3.90 -14.89
CA HIS A 94 -15.47 -3.51 -16.11
C HIS A 94 -16.81 -2.85 -15.77
N THR A 95 -16.73 -1.74 -15.07
CA THR A 95 -17.89 -0.94 -14.65
C THR A 95 -17.46 0.53 -14.49
N THR A 96 -18.36 1.41 -14.09
CA THR A 96 -18.05 2.83 -13.93
C THR A 96 -17.08 3.09 -12.78
N VAL A 97 -16.37 4.23 -12.85
CA VAL A 97 -15.47 4.69 -11.80
C VAL A 97 -16.17 4.76 -10.44
N GLY A 98 -17.35 5.36 -10.37
CA GLY A 98 -18.13 5.42 -9.13
C GLY A 98 -18.45 4.05 -8.54
N LYS A 99 -18.77 3.07 -9.40
CA LYS A 99 -19.01 1.68 -8.96
C LYS A 99 -17.72 0.98 -8.54
N ASN A 100 -16.58 1.28 -9.17
CA ASN A 100 -15.27 0.79 -8.72
C ASN A 100 -14.96 1.24 -7.31
N LEU A 101 -15.13 2.53 -6.98
CA LEU A 101 -14.92 3.04 -5.62
C LEU A 101 -15.92 2.43 -4.62
N ALA A 102 -17.17 2.29 -5.02
CA ALA A 102 -18.23 1.75 -4.17
C ALA A 102 -18.08 0.25 -3.86
N TYR A 103 -17.30 -0.50 -4.65
CA TYR A 103 -17.24 -1.97 -4.55
C TYR A 103 -16.76 -2.44 -3.18
N GLY A 104 -15.60 -1.98 -2.72
CA GLY A 104 -15.03 -2.36 -1.42
C GLY A 104 -15.93 -1.96 -0.24
N LEU A 105 -16.58 -0.79 -0.35
CA LEU A 105 -17.54 -0.32 0.64
C LEU A 105 -18.80 -1.22 0.69
N LYS A 106 -19.25 -1.72 -0.48
CA LYS A 106 -20.37 -2.67 -0.56
C LYS A 106 -20.00 -3.99 0.10
N VAL A 107 -18.83 -4.55 -0.18
CA VAL A 107 -18.32 -5.80 0.42
C VAL A 107 -18.20 -5.68 1.94
N ARG A 108 -17.89 -4.48 2.45
CA ARG A 108 -17.82 -4.18 3.89
C ARG A 108 -19.16 -3.76 4.49
N ASN A 109 -20.28 -3.96 3.80
CA ASN A 109 -21.65 -3.69 4.26
C ASN A 109 -21.92 -2.23 4.66
N TYR A 110 -21.19 -1.27 4.08
CA TYR A 110 -21.54 0.16 4.29
C TYR A 110 -22.94 0.46 3.77
N HIS A 111 -23.73 1.22 4.50
CA HIS A 111 -25.05 1.66 4.06
C HIS A 111 -24.97 2.52 2.79
N ARG A 112 -25.98 2.45 1.91
CA ARG A 112 -26.00 3.12 0.59
C ARG A 112 -25.66 4.61 0.67
N PHE A 113 -26.19 5.31 1.65
CA PHE A 113 -25.94 6.74 1.86
C PHE A 113 -24.46 7.01 2.17
N GLN A 114 -23.89 6.29 3.13
CA GLN A 114 -22.47 6.42 3.50
C GLN A 114 -21.55 6.07 2.31
N ARG A 115 -21.88 5.03 1.52
CA ARG A 115 -21.11 4.67 0.33
C ARG A 115 -21.06 5.84 -0.66
N ASN A 116 -22.22 6.45 -0.94
CA ASN A 116 -22.29 7.57 -1.87
C ASN A 116 -21.47 8.76 -1.38
N GLN A 117 -21.60 9.12 -0.09
CA GLN A 117 -20.80 10.20 0.50
C GLN A 117 -19.29 9.95 0.37
N LYS A 118 -18.82 8.74 0.70
CA LYS A 118 -17.41 8.38 0.57
C LYS A 118 -16.93 8.40 -0.89
N VAL A 119 -17.73 7.86 -1.81
CA VAL A 119 -17.40 7.89 -3.24
C VAL A 119 -17.22 9.33 -3.71
N GLU A 120 -18.17 10.23 -3.43
CA GLU A 120 -18.06 11.64 -3.82
C GLU A 120 -16.84 12.31 -3.22
N ALA A 121 -16.60 12.10 -1.92
CA ALA A 121 -15.46 12.68 -1.22
C ALA A 121 -14.13 12.27 -1.86
N PHE A 122 -13.93 10.98 -2.15
CA PHE A 122 -12.68 10.51 -2.75
C PHE A 122 -12.54 10.85 -4.24
N LEU A 123 -13.63 10.92 -4.99
CA LEU A 123 -13.60 11.45 -6.36
C LEU A 123 -13.10 12.91 -6.35
N LYS A 124 -13.63 13.73 -5.45
CA LYS A 124 -13.24 15.13 -5.30
C LYS A 124 -11.78 15.26 -4.85
N LEU A 125 -11.35 14.52 -3.82
CA LEU A 125 -9.97 14.56 -3.32
C LEU A 125 -8.94 14.21 -4.41
N MET A 126 -9.29 13.30 -5.32
CA MET A 126 -8.41 12.88 -6.42
C MET A 126 -8.58 13.71 -7.70
N GLY A 127 -9.50 14.70 -7.74
CA GLY A 127 -9.78 15.50 -8.93
C GLY A 127 -10.32 14.69 -10.11
N ILE A 128 -11.16 13.70 -9.84
CA ILE A 128 -11.71 12.76 -10.83
C ILE A 128 -13.24 12.70 -10.82
N GLU A 129 -13.94 13.72 -10.33
CA GLU A 129 -15.41 13.77 -10.27
C GLU A 129 -16.04 13.60 -11.65
N HIS A 130 -15.42 14.23 -12.65
CA HIS A 130 -15.86 14.19 -14.05
C HIS A 130 -15.82 12.77 -14.64
N LEU A 131 -15.02 11.86 -14.07
CA LEU A 131 -14.90 10.47 -14.50
C LEU A 131 -15.93 9.52 -13.85
N ARG A 132 -16.76 10.01 -12.91
CA ARG A 132 -17.67 9.18 -12.11
C ARG A 132 -18.46 8.15 -12.91
N HIS A 133 -18.98 8.56 -14.06
CA HIS A 133 -19.83 7.71 -14.92
C HIS A 133 -19.06 7.02 -16.05
N GLN A 134 -17.76 7.33 -16.22
CA GLN A 134 -16.91 6.72 -17.23
C GLN A 134 -16.58 5.26 -16.88
N GLN A 135 -16.47 4.41 -17.90
CA GLN A 135 -16.05 3.02 -17.73
C GLN A 135 -14.58 2.96 -17.33
N GLY A 136 -14.26 2.15 -16.31
CA GLY A 136 -12.88 1.98 -15.82
C GLY A 136 -11.89 1.51 -16.89
N THR A 137 -12.38 0.79 -17.91
CA THR A 137 -11.57 0.30 -19.04
C THR A 137 -11.21 1.38 -20.06
N ARG A 138 -11.76 2.58 -19.96
CA ARG A 138 -11.52 3.70 -20.90
C ARG A 138 -10.65 4.80 -20.30
N LEU A 139 -10.07 4.56 -19.14
CA LEU A 139 -9.23 5.52 -18.44
C LEU A 139 -7.79 5.46 -18.95
N SER A 140 -7.13 6.61 -18.93
CA SER A 140 -5.67 6.67 -19.06
C SER A 140 -4.97 5.99 -17.87
N GLY A 141 -3.68 5.68 -17.99
CA GLY A 141 -2.90 5.07 -16.92
C GLY A 141 -2.93 5.89 -15.63
N GLY A 142 -2.73 7.20 -15.73
CA GLY A 142 -2.76 8.10 -14.57
C GLY A 142 -4.14 8.23 -13.92
N GLU A 143 -5.23 8.22 -14.72
CA GLU A 143 -6.60 8.19 -14.19
C GLU A 143 -6.89 6.87 -13.49
N THR A 144 -6.48 5.75 -14.09
CA THR A 144 -6.60 4.40 -13.51
C THR A 144 -5.91 4.36 -12.14
N GLN A 145 -4.72 4.92 -12.04
CA GLN A 145 -3.96 4.97 -10.80
C GLN A 145 -4.68 5.79 -9.72
N ARG A 146 -5.18 7.00 -10.06
CA ARG A 146 -5.96 7.83 -9.14
C ARG A 146 -7.23 7.14 -8.66
N VAL A 147 -7.94 6.48 -9.55
CA VAL A 147 -9.14 5.67 -9.20
C VAL A 147 -8.78 4.51 -8.28
N ALA A 148 -7.66 3.81 -8.52
CA ALA A 148 -7.22 2.70 -7.70
C ALA A 148 -6.84 3.14 -6.28
N VAL A 149 -6.11 4.26 -6.15
CA VAL A 149 -5.77 4.84 -4.84
C VAL A 149 -7.03 5.32 -4.11
N ALA A 150 -7.94 6.03 -4.79
CA ALA A 150 -9.23 6.43 -4.24
C ALA A 150 -10.03 5.23 -3.73
N ARG A 151 -10.11 4.16 -4.51
CA ARG A 151 -10.79 2.91 -4.14
C ARG A 151 -10.19 2.26 -2.90
N ALA A 152 -8.85 2.25 -2.80
CA ALA A 152 -8.13 1.69 -1.68
C ALA A 152 -8.34 2.50 -0.39
N LEU A 153 -8.32 3.83 -0.48
CA LEU A 153 -8.50 4.73 0.66
C LEU A 153 -9.96 4.80 1.15
N ALA A 154 -10.93 4.63 0.25
CA ALA A 154 -12.37 4.74 0.57
C ALA A 154 -12.83 3.74 1.63
N ILE A 155 -12.19 2.59 1.73
CA ILE A 155 -12.54 1.53 2.67
C ILE A 155 -11.90 1.65 4.06
N ASP A 156 -11.21 2.77 4.34
CA ASP A 156 -10.52 3.05 5.61
C ASP A 156 -9.61 1.91 6.08
N PRO A 157 -8.57 1.54 5.31
CA PRO A 157 -7.67 0.46 5.72
C PRO A 157 -6.82 0.87 6.93
N GLU A 158 -6.46 -0.09 7.80
CA GLU A 158 -5.46 0.14 8.86
C GLU A 158 -4.04 0.23 8.26
N VAL A 159 -3.80 -0.54 7.19
CA VAL A 159 -2.54 -0.56 6.45
C VAL A 159 -2.81 -0.37 4.96
N LEU A 160 -2.13 0.60 4.36
CA LEU A 160 -2.13 0.84 2.93
C LEU A 160 -0.75 0.58 2.35
N ILE A 161 -0.67 -0.29 1.34
CA ILE A 161 0.55 -0.58 0.60
C ILE A 161 0.41 -0.01 -0.82
N LEU A 162 1.37 0.81 -1.22
CA LEU A 162 1.40 1.49 -2.51
C LEU A 162 2.66 1.05 -3.27
N ASP A 163 2.49 0.16 -4.23
CA ASP A 163 3.59 -0.37 -5.03
C ASP A 163 3.77 0.47 -6.30
N GLU A 164 4.84 1.28 -6.36
CA GLU A 164 5.19 2.17 -7.47
C GLU A 164 4.00 2.98 -8.03
N PHE A 165 3.15 3.46 -7.14
CA PHE A 165 1.85 4.05 -7.45
C PHE A 165 1.92 5.35 -8.28
N THR A 166 3.10 5.92 -8.47
CA THR A 166 3.36 7.12 -9.27
C THR A 166 3.97 6.80 -10.63
N ALA A 167 4.26 5.53 -10.92
CA ALA A 167 4.70 5.11 -12.23
C ALA A 167 3.64 5.46 -13.29
N ASN A 168 4.04 6.08 -14.39
CA ASN A 168 3.14 6.52 -15.46
C ASN A 168 2.10 7.59 -15.09
N VAL A 169 2.28 8.30 -13.98
CA VAL A 169 1.44 9.43 -13.57
C VAL A 169 2.16 10.75 -13.85
N ASP A 170 1.45 11.71 -14.45
CA ASP A 170 1.99 13.07 -14.65
C ASP A 170 2.39 13.72 -13.32
N ARG A 171 3.47 14.51 -13.31
CA ARG A 171 4.04 15.13 -12.11
C ARG A 171 3.04 15.98 -11.32
N ASN A 172 2.09 16.61 -11.98
CA ASN A 172 1.06 17.41 -11.32
C ASN A 172 0.11 16.52 -10.52
N TYR A 173 -0.26 15.36 -11.08
CA TYR A 173 -1.12 14.41 -10.41
C TYR A 173 -0.38 13.61 -9.33
N VAL A 174 0.93 13.39 -9.46
CA VAL A 174 1.76 12.82 -8.38
C VAL A 174 1.63 13.65 -7.12
N LYS A 175 1.75 14.98 -7.23
CA LYS A 175 1.60 15.90 -6.09
C LYS A 175 0.22 15.82 -5.44
N ILE A 176 -0.84 15.69 -6.25
CA ILE A 176 -2.21 15.51 -5.73
C ILE A 176 -2.32 14.22 -4.93
N ILE A 177 -1.83 13.11 -5.49
CA ILE A 177 -1.90 11.81 -4.81
C ILE A 177 -1.07 11.83 -3.52
N GLU A 178 0.16 12.36 -3.55
CA GLU A 178 1.01 12.51 -2.36
C GLU A 178 0.33 13.37 -1.29
N GLY A 179 -0.28 14.49 -1.68
CA GLY A 179 -1.05 15.35 -0.76
C GLY A 179 -2.21 14.61 -0.12
N VAL A 180 -3.01 13.90 -0.90
CA VAL A 180 -4.13 13.08 -0.37
C VAL A 180 -3.64 11.99 0.58
N ILE A 181 -2.54 11.31 0.26
CA ILE A 181 -1.93 10.29 1.11
C ILE A 181 -1.50 10.89 2.46
N GLN A 182 -0.84 12.05 2.44
CA GLN A 182 -0.41 12.74 3.65
C GLN A 182 -1.60 13.22 4.48
N ASP A 183 -2.64 13.77 3.86
CA ASP A 183 -3.85 14.23 4.57
C ASP A 183 -4.59 13.06 5.21
N VAL A 184 -4.76 11.96 4.49
CA VAL A 184 -5.38 10.74 5.05
C VAL A 184 -4.52 10.15 6.18
N PHE A 185 -3.20 10.15 6.02
CA PHE A 185 -2.28 9.71 7.07
C PHE A 185 -2.46 10.55 8.35
N ARG A 186 -2.47 11.89 8.24
CA ARG A 186 -2.64 12.80 9.38
C ARG A 186 -4.00 12.62 10.08
N GLN A 187 -5.07 12.45 9.30
CA GLN A 187 -6.43 12.39 9.82
C GLN A 187 -6.81 11.03 10.41
N LYS A 188 -6.33 9.94 9.82
CA LYS A 188 -6.79 8.57 10.13
C LYS A 188 -5.78 7.71 10.87
N ASN A 189 -4.56 8.20 11.10
CA ASN A 189 -3.49 7.44 11.77
C ASN A 189 -3.25 6.04 11.17
N ILE A 190 -3.36 5.91 9.84
CA ILE A 190 -3.09 4.65 9.13
C ILE A 190 -1.58 4.42 9.02
N THR A 191 -1.17 3.17 8.82
CA THR A 191 0.20 2.85 8.44
C THR A 191 0.30 2.74 6.92
N ILE A 192 1.32 3.33 6.31
CA ILE A 192 1.50 3.31 4.86
C ILE A 192 2.86 2.72 4.51
N PHE A 193 2.87 1.75 3.59
CA PHE A 193 4.07 1.27 2.92
C PHE A 193 4.09 1.85 1.51
N LEU A 194 5.20 2.49 1.17
CA LEU A 194 5.43 3.13 -0.11
C LEU A 194 6.62 2.47 -0.79
N VAL A 195 6.37 1.77 -1.89
CA VAL A 195 7.46 1.28 -2.75
C VAL A 195 7.76 2.33 -3.80
N THR A 196 9.00 2.71 -3.90
CA THR A 196 9.47 3.66 -4.91
C THR A 196 10.95 3.45 -5.21
N HIS A 197 11.34 3.73 -6.45
CA HIS A 197 12.74 3.88 -6.84
C HIS A 197 13.19 5.36 -6.80
N ASP A 198 12.25 6.30 -6.52
CA ASP A 198 12.57 7.72 -6.34
C ASP A 198 12.90 8.01 -4.86
N GLU A 199 14.19 8.12 -4.54
CA GLU A 199 14.65 8.46 -3.20
C GLU A 199 14.15 9.82 -2.72
N ASN A 200 13.98 10.78 -3.63
CA ASN A 200 13.43 12.08 -3.27
C ASN A 200 11.96 11.97 -2.83
N GLN A 201 11.18 11.10 -3.47
CA GLN A 201 9.82 10.81 -3.03
C GLN A 201 9.83 10.19 -1.62
N ALA A 202 10.68 9.18 -1.39
CA ALA A 202 10.81 8.57 -0.07
C ALA A 202 11.17 9.62 1.00
N CYS A 203 12.16 10.47 0.75
CA CYS A 203 12.58 11.53 1.67
C CYS A 203 11.51 12.59 1.94
N ARG A 204 10.63 12.88 0.95
CA ARG A 204 9.57 13.88 1.13
C ARG A 204 8.44 13.42 2.05
N ILE A 205 8.07 12.16 2.00
CA ILE A 205 6.82 11.70 2.62
C ILE A 205 6.97 10.57 3.64
N ALA A 206 8.10 9.87 3.67
CA ALA A 206 8.28 8.72 4.58
C ALA A 206 8.94 9.10 5.90
N HIS A 207 8.68 8.30 6.92
CA HIS A 207 9.30 8.39 8.26
C HIS A 207 10.48 7.43 8.40
N THR A 208 10.46 6.32 7.66
CA THR A 208 11.56 5.35 7.60
C THR A 208 11.83 4.94 6.16
N VAL A 209 13.05 4.54 5.88
CA VAL A 209 13.45 3.91 4.62
C VAL A 209 14.03 2.54 4.91
N THR A 210 13.57 1.54 4.15
CA THR A 210 14.16 0.20 4.05
C THR A 210 14.71 0.04 2.65
N HIS A 211 16.02 -0.13 2.51
CA HIS A 211 16.67 -0.30 1.21
C HIS A 211 16.99 -1.77 0.96
N LEU A 212 16.51 -2.30 -0.18
CA LEU A 212 16.72 -3.69 -0.60
C LEU A 212 17.67 -3.75 -1.80
N ILE A 213 18.64 -4.65 -1.75
CA ILE A 213 19.50 -5.01 -2.88
C ILE A 213 19.56 -6.54 -2.96
N ASP A 214 19.30 -7.10 -4.13
CA ASP A 214 19.36 -8.55 -4.41
C ASP A 214 18.62 -9.43 -3.37
N GLY A 215 17.48 -8.95 -2.90
CA GLY A 215 16.64 -9.65 -1.92
C GLY A 215 17.04 -9.48 -0.46
N GLU A 216 18.10 -8.76 -0.18
CA GLU A 216 18.59 -8.51 1.17
C GLU A 216 18.31 -7.08 1.63
N MET A 217 18.04 -6.91 2.91
CA MET A 217 17.90 -5.60 3.52
C MET A 217 19.31 -5.07 3.86
N VAL A 218 19.76 -4.06 3.12
CA VAL A 218 21.08 -3.45 3.33
C VAL A 218 21.01 -2.25 4.28
N GLU A 219 19.85 -1.61 4.37
CA GLU A 219 19.64 -0.47 5.27
C GLU A 219 18.18 -0.42 5.76
N HIS A 220 18.01 -0.11 7.04
CA HIS A 220 16.73 0.30 7.61
C HIS A 220 16.98 1.45 8.59
N ARG A 221 16.49 2.64 8.26
CA ARG A 221 16.73 3.85 9.06
C ARG A 221 15.52 4.75 9.18
N PHE A 222 15.48 5.53 10.25
CA PHE A 222 14.56 6.66 10.37
C PHE A 222 15.06 7.82 9.51
N LEU A 223 14.12 8.46 8.82
CA LEU A 223 14.40 9.72 8.17
C LEU A 223 14.26 10.87 9.18
N PRO A 224 15.11 11.92 9.10
CA PRO A 224 14.85 13.14 9.85
C PRO A 224 13.44 13.60 9.47
N ALA A 225 12.68 14.03 10.50
CA ALA A 225 11.25 14.31 10.37
C ALA A 225 10.96 14.94 8.99
N ALA A 226 10.25 14.21 8.14
CA ALA A 226 9.86 14.74 6.85
C ALA A 226 9.23 16.10 7.14
N LYS A 227 9.65 17.16 6.44
CA LYS A 227 8.94 18.43 6.45
C LYS A 227 7.56 18.15 5.86
N ILE A 228 6.70 17.63 6.72
CA ILE A 228 5.28 17.44 6.42
C ILE A 228 4.72 18.85 6.42
N ILE A 229 4.84 19.51 5.25
CA ILE A 229 4.30 20.85 5.00
C ILE A 229 2.79 20.78 4.97
#